data_264ecbb479e49d7907a5326361b7b4c8
#
_entry.id   264ecbb479e49d7907a5326361b7b4c8
#
_cell.length_a   1.000
_cell.length_b   1.000
_cell.length_c   1.000
_cell.angle_alpha   90.00
_cell.angle_beta   90.00
_cell.angle_gamma   90.00
#
_symmetry.space_group_name_H-M   'P 1'
#
loop_
_entity.id
_entity.type
_entity.pdbx_description
1 polymer ?
#
loop_
_entity_poly.entity_id
_entity_poly.type
_entity_poly.pdbx_seq_one_letter_code
_entity_poly.pdbx_strand_id
1 'polypeptide(L)'
;MSPVKVRRLSTADAGFDVALKRLQHWSADTDAAIESRVAAIVDDVRERGDAAVLECTARFDGVNADSVAALEVGVAELAAALESLPAVQRRALEAAAARIDSYHRRQLDACGRGFSYRDAEGTLLGQKVTPLDRVGIYVPGGKAAYPSSVLMNAIPARVAGVGEVVMVVPTPNGEKNALVLAAARVAGVHRIFTIGGAQAVAALAYGTATVPRVDKITGPGNAYVASAKRRVFGQVGIDMIAGPSEILVLADGNTPADWVAMDLFSQAEHDVLAQSILLSPDAAYLDAVQAAIDRLLPGMPRHEVIRASLEGRGALIHTRSMEEACEISNRIAPEHLEVSSSEPNRWEPLLRHAGAIFLGAYTSESLGDYCAGPNHVLPTAGTARFSSPLSVMDFQKRSSLIEVSAAGAQALGPIAAELAYGEGLQAHARAAELRLDPARAAAFSPLTSAPAPLTFNVRDVTADNLVAVGKLEVAPGQRSFVATNPWSLAQVAHEPAGRAAALYDGDTPVGLVLLYDERQDKDGPTNQLYVWRLMVDARYQRRGIGRQAIAWIIEQARQGGYASVGLSHWPDEGHAGPFYEKFGFSYTGEVDAGERVMVLPLAPG
;
A
#
# COMPACT_ATOMS: atom_id res chain seq x y z
N MET A 1 39.72 13.20 22.47
CA MET A 1 38.57 13.76 21.74
C MET A 1 37.65 14.52 22.71
N SER A 2 36.90 15.52 22.26
CA SER A 2 35.87 16.13 23.10
C SER A 2 34.76 15.11 23.44
N PRO A 3 34.07 15.24 24.60
CA PRO A 3 32.92 14.39 24.95
C PRO A 3 31.84 14.39 23.85
N VAL A 4 31.18 13.26 23.67
CA VAL A 4 30.08 13.11 22.69
C VAL A 4 28.80 13.73 23.27
N LYS A 5 28.16 14.62 22.52
CA LYS A 5 26.96 15.32 22.98
C LYS A 5 25.69 14.54 22.61
N VAL A 6 25.49 13.39 23.28
CA VAL A 6 24.23 12.65 23.10
C VAL A 6 23.10 13.42 23.77
N ARG A 7 21.94 13.51 23.08
CA ARG A 7 20.76 14.20 23.60
C ARG A 7 20.25 13.54 24.88
N ARG A 8 20.03 14.34 25.93
CA ARG A 8 19.42 13.89 27.19
C ARG A 8 17.97 14.33 27.24
N LEU A 9 17.07 13.40 27.56
CA LEU A 9 15.64 13.65 27.73
C LEU A 9 15.15 13.00 29.02
N SER A 10 14.08 13.54 29.59
CA SER A 10 13.35 12.92 30.71
C SER A 10 11.86 12.93 30.43
N THR A 11 11.18 11.82 30.75
CA THR A 11 9.71 11.75 30.66
C THR A 11 9.01 12.66 31.64
N ALA A 12 9.73 13.15 32.68
CA ALA A 12 9.23 14.15 33.61
C ALA A 12 9.20 15.59 33.05
N ASP A 13 9.88 15.85 31.92
CA ASP A 13 9.97 17.19 31.36
C ASP A 13 8.71 17.54 30.57
N ALA A 14 8.17 18.74 30.78
CA ALA A 14 6.98 19.23 30.08
C ALA A 14 7.11 19.24 28.53
N GLY A 15 8.35 19.30 27.99
CA GLY A 15 8.66 19.27 26.56
C GLY A 15 8.92 17.89 25.98
N PHE A 16 8.85 16.81 26.77
CA PHE A 16 9.24 15.47 26.36
C PHE A 16 8.53 14.98 25.09
N ASP A 17 7.22 15.11 25.03
CA ASP A 17 6.44 14.64 23.86
C ASP A 17 6.82 15.34 22.56
N VAL A 18 7.15 16.63 22.62
CA VAL A 18 7.62 17.39 21.46
C VAL A 18 9.02 16.90 21.03
N ALA A 19 9.90 16.65 22.01
CA ALA A 19 11.24 16.15 21.75
C ALA A 19 11.20 14.73 21.16
N LEU A 20 10.34 13.85 21.72
CA LEU A 20 10.14 12.50 21.21
C LEU A 20 9.59 12.50 19.77
N LYS A 21 8.58 13.35 19.46
CA LYS A 21 8.08 13.49 18.09
C LYS A 21 9.18 13.91 17.11
N ARG A 22 10.11 14.77 17.51
CA ARG A 22 11.26 15.17 16.69
C ARG A 22 12.23 14.01 16.45
N LEU A 23 12.46 13.15 17.45
CA LEU A 23 13.26 11.93 17.30
C LEU A 23 12.62 10.94 16.33
N GLN A 24 11.29 10.78 16.41
CA GLN A 24 10.51 9.89 15.56
C GLN A 24 10.31 10.45 14.14
N HIS A 25 10.55 11.74 13.94
CA HIS A 25 10.38 12.35 12.62
C HIS A 25 11.54 11.91 11.71
N TRP A 26 11.22 10.99 10.84
CA TRP A 26 12.03 10.68 9.68
C TRP A 26 11.53 11.61 8.57
N SER A 27 12.40 12.52 8.11
CA SER A 27 12.02 13.37 6.99
C SER A 27 11.65 12.47 5.82
N ALA A 28 10.37 12.40 5.53
CA ALA A 28 9.83 11.78 4.33
C ALA A 28 10.08 12.69 3.11
N ASP A 29 10.86 13.75 3.27
CA ASP A 29 11.34 14.59 2.17
C ASP A 29 12.27 13.71 1.32
N THR A 30 11.61 12.86 0.56
CA THR A 30 12.21 12.25 -0.61
C THR A 30 12.68 13.44 -1.43
N ASP A 31 13.99 13.63 -1.52
CA ASP A 31 14.56 14.70 -2.33
C ASP A 31 13.88 14.63 -3.71
N ALA A 32 13.10 15.63 -4.07
CA ALA A 32 12.37 15.69 -5.34
C ALA A 32 13.33 15.47 -6.52
N ALA A 33 14.61 15.84 -6.35
CA ALA A 33 15.65 15.58 -7.32
C ALA A 33 16.01 14.08 -7.42
N ILE A 34 15.98 13.34 -6.29
CA ILE A 34 16.16 11.88 -6.31
C ILE A 34 14.98 11.22 -7.01
N GLU A 35 13.75 11.58 -6.66
CA GLU A 35 12.55 11.01 -7.29
C GLU A 35 12.52 11.25 -8.81
N SER A 36 12.84 12.45 -9.26
CA SER A 36 12.89 12.79 -10.68
C SER A 36 13.96 11.97 -11.42
N ARG A 37 15.15 11.83 -10.82
CA ARG A 37 16.23 11.03 -11.42
C ARG A 37 15.89 9.55 -11.48
N VAL A 38 15.31 9.02 -10.41
CA VAL A 38 14.89 7.61 -10.35
C VAL A 38 13.78 7.35 -11.35
N ALA A 39 12.82 8.28 -11.49
CA ALA A 39 11.77 8.17 -12.50
C ALA A 39 12.36 8.01 -13.89
N ALA A 40 13.29 8.91 -14.27
CA ALA A 40 13.95 8.86 -15.58
C ALA A 40 14.71 7.54 -15.81
N ILE A 41 15.45 7.05 -14.79
CA ILE A 41 16.19 5.79 -14.90
C ILE A 41 15.24 4.59 -15.05
N VAL A 42 14.17 4.53 -14.27
CA VAL A 42 13.20 3.41 -14.31
C VAL A 42 12.48 3.37 -15.64
N ASP A 43 12.06 4.53 -16.15
CA ASP A 43 11.38 4.64 -17.44
C ASP A 43 12.34 4.28 -18.61
N ASP A 44 13.59 4.72 -18.55
CA ASP A 44 14.63 4.39 -19.53
C ASP A 44 14.94 2.88 -19.59
N VAL A 45 15.08 2.22 -18.44
CA VAL A 45 15.29 0.76 -18.41
C VAL A 45 14.06 0.03 -18.96
N ARG A 46 12.85 0.50 -18.66
CA ARG A 46 11.62 -0.08 -19.21
C ARG A 46 11.56 0.02 -20.73
N GLU A 47 12.04 1.10 -21.32
CA GLU A 47 12.01 1.33 -22.76
C GLU A 47 13.18 0.71 -23.52
N ARG A 48 14.41 0.86 -23.02
CA ARG A 48 15.64 0.44 -23.71
C ARG A 48 16.29 -0.84 -23.17
N GLY A 49 15.79 -1.38 -22.04
CA GLY A 49 16.24 -2.65 -21.46
C GLY A 49 17.74 -2.67 -21.16
N ASP A 50 18.45 -3.68 -21.68
CA ASP A 50 19.89 -3.90 -21.43
C ASP A 50 20.76 -2.68 -21.76
N ALA A 51 20.42 -1.91 -22.80
CA ALA A 51 21.19 -0.73 -23.18
C ALA A 51 21.20 0.34 -22.09
N ALA A 52 20.04 0.61 -21.46
CA ALA A 52 19.94 1.54 -20.34
C ALA A 52 20.68 1.02 -19.09
N VAL A 53 20.58 -0.28 -18.81
CA VAL A 53 21.31 -0.91 -17.69
C VAL A 53 22.82 -0.75 -17.86
N LEU A 54 23.38 -1.01 -19.05
CA LEU A 54 24.81 -0.85 -19.34
C LEU A 54 25.25 0.60 -19.19
N GLU A 55 24.51 1.54 -19.73
CA GLU A 55 24.83 2.97 -19.66
C GLU A 55 24.82 3.47 -18.20
N CYS A 56 23.83 3.07 -17.41
CA CYS A 56 23.77 3.39 -15.98
C CYS A 56 24.91 2.75 -15.20
N THR A 57 25.25 1.49 -15.48
CA THR A 57 26.36 0.77 -14.82
C THR A 57 27.70 1.40 -15.13
N ALA A 58 27.94 1.78 -16.38
CA ALA A 58 29.15 2.52 -16.76
C ALA A 58 29.23 3.88 -16.04
N ARG A 59 28.12 4.60 -15.97
CA ARG A 59 28.06 5.94 -15.37
C ARG A 59 28.19 5.94 -13.84
N PHE A 60 27.54 5.01 -13.16
CA PHE A 60 27.41 5.05 -11.69
C PHE A 60 28.38 4.11 -10.98
N ASP A 61 28.71 2.98 -11.60
CA ASP A 61 29.61 1.98 -11.03
C ASP A 61 31.02 2.02 -11.67
N GLY A 62 31.23 2.81 -12.73
CA GLY A 62 32.51 2.87 -13.44
C GLY A 62 32.86 1.59 -14.22
N VAL A 63 31.88 0.73 -14.50
CA VAL A 63 32.07 -0.57 -15.16
C VAL A 63 31.59 -0.52 -16.60
N ASN A 64 32.52 -0.63 -17.53
CA ASN A 64 32.21 -0.75 -18.96
C ASN A 64 32.19 -2.25 -19.34
N ALA A 65 31.06 -2.71 -19.86
CA ALA A 65 30.88 -4.08 -20.33
C ALA A 65 30.23 -4.09 -21.72
N ASP A 66 30.57 -5.09 -22.53
CA ASP A 66 30.06 -5.22 -23.89
C ASP A 66 28.59 -5.69 -23.93
N SER A 67 28.11 -6.30 -22.84
CA SER A 67 26.74 -6.77 -22.69
C SER A 67 26.37 -6.93 -21.21
N VAL A 68 25.07 -6.94 -20.89
CA VAL A 68 24.59 -7.26 -19.54
C VAL A 68 24.92 -8.71 -19.17
N ALA A 69 25.00 -9.61 -20.14
CA ALA A 69 25.43 -11.00 -19.91
C ALA A 69 26.88 -11.10 -19.40
N ALA A 70 27.76 -10.17 -19.79
CA ALA A 70 29.14 -10.10 -19.28
C ALA A 70 29.21 -9.64 -17.80
N LEU A 71 28.13 -9.06 -17.28
CA LEU A 71 27.98 -8.67 -15.87
C LEU A 71 27.39 -9.81 -15.00
N GLU A 72 27.03 -10.95 -15.60
CA GLU A 72 26.57 -12.12 -14.85
C GLU A 72 27.75 -12.90 -14.27
N VAL A 73 27.67 -13.23 -12.97
CA VAL A 73 28.70 -14.00 -12.28
C VAL A 73 28.45 -15.49 -12.48
N GLY A 74 29.44 -16.18 -13.05
CA GLY A 74 29.36 -17.60 -13.33
C GLY A 74 29.46 -18.49 -12.08
N VAL A 75 28.89 -19.69 -12.15
CA VAL A 75 28.89 -20.68 -11.06
C VAL A 75 30.33 -21.05 -10.62
N ALA A 76 31.26 -21.13 -11.56
CA ALA A 76 32.68 -21.42 -11.27
C ALA A 76 33.34 -20.32 -10.42
N GLU A 77 33.00 -19.06 -10.70
CA GLU A 77 33.47 -17.91 -9.93
C GLU A 77 32.94 -17.92 -8.49
N LEU A 78 31.65 -18.30 -8.30
CA LEU A 78 31.07 -18.45 -6.96
C LEU A 78 31.76 -19.58 -6.16
N ALA A 79 32.09 -20.70 -6.80
CA ALA A 79 32.81 -21.78 -6.15
C ALA A 79 34.20 -21.35 -5.76
N ALA A 80 34.93 -20.69 -6.66
CA ALA A 80 36.26 -20.16 -6.38
C ALA A 80 36.27 -19.12 -5.25
N ALA A 81 35.25 -18.24 -5.20
CA ALA A 81 35.09 -17.29 -4.13
C ALA A 81 34.93 -17.96 -2.76
N LEU A 82 34.15 -19.03 -2.66
CA LEU A 82 33.96 -19.79 -1.42
C LEU A 82 35.25 -20.53 -1.01
N GLU A 83 35.98 -21.08 -1.97
CA GLU A 83 37.26 -21.77 -1.73
C GLU A 83 38.37 -20.81 -1.31
N SER A 84 38.34 -19.58 -1.79
CA SER A 84 39.35 -18.54 -1.46
C SER A 84 39.24 -18.00 -0.03
N LEU A 85 38.12 -18.23 0.67
CA LEU A 85 37.93 -17.70 2.01
C LEU A 85 38.84 -18.37 3.03
N PRO A 86 39.37 -17.60 3.99
CA PRO A 86 40.02 -18.19 5.18
C PRO A 86 39.05 -19.19 5.86
N ALA A 87 39.61 -20.32 6.31
CA ALA A 87 38.82 -21.41 6.89
C ALA A 87 37.94 -20.96 8.08
N VAL A 88 38.33 -19.94 8.84
CA VAL A 88 37.54 -19.37 9.94
C VAL A 88 36.32 -18.65 9.39
N GLN A 89 36.48 -17.80 8.37
CA GLN A 89 35.39 -17.06 7.76
C GLN A 89 34.39 -18.01 7.05
N ARG A 90 34.91 -19.00 6.32
CA ARG A 90 34.08 -20.01 5.69
C ARG A 90 33.19 -20.75 6.70
N ARG A 91 33.80 -21.26 7.80
CA ARG A 91 33.05 -21.93 8.86
C ARG A 91 31.98 -21.03 9.51
N ALA A 92 32.30 -19.75 9.75
CA ALA A 92 31.36 -18.78 10.31
C ALA A 92 30.19 -18.56 9.37
N LEU A 93 30.43 -18.38 8.07
CA LEU A 93 29.39 -18.20 7.05
C LEU A 93 28.48 -19.43 6.94
N GLU A 94 29.05 -20.62 6.89
CA GLU A 94 28.31 -21.89 6.82
C GLU A 94 27.47 -22.12 8.11
N ALA A 95 28.01 -21.81 9.28
CA ALA A 95 27.30 -21.92 10.55
C ALA A 95 26.14 -20.93 10.66
N ALA A 96 26.33 -19.67 10.24
CA ALA A 96 25.27 -18.68 10.17
C ALA A 96 24.15 -19.13 9.21
N ALA A 97 24.52 -19.57 8.01
CA ALA A 97 23.56 -20.07 7.03
C ALA A 97 22.71 -21.24 7.56
N ALA A 98 23.35 -22.20 8.26
CA ALA A 98 22.65 -23.34 8.85
C ALA A 98 21.63 -22.92 9.93
N ARG A 99 21.95 -21.93 10.76
CA ARG A 99 21.04 -21.42 11.79
C ARG A 99 19.85 -20.67 11.17
N ILE A 100 20.12 -19.83 10.17
CA ILE A 100 19.08 -19.10 9.42
C ILE A 100 18.15 -20.09 8.72
N ASP A 101 18.68 -21.12 8.04
CA ASP A 101 17.88 -22.17 7.41
C ASP A 101 16.99 -22.90 8.43
N SER A 102 17.59 -23.31 9.57
CA SER A 102 16.85 -24.01 10.63
C SER A 102 15.70 -23.18 11.20
N TYR A 103 15.91 -21.87 11.42
CA TYR A 103 14.86 -20.97 11.90
C TYR A 103 13.72 -20.84 10.89
N HIS A 104 14.06 -20.57 9.64
CA HIS A 104 13.05 -20.35 8.59
C HIS A 104 12.28 -21.62 8.22
N ARG A 105 12.88 -22.82 8.36
CA ARG A 105 12.13 -24.08 8.25
C ARG A 105 11.08 -24.22 9.33
N ARG A 106 11.38 -23.87 10.59
CA ARG A 106 10.39 -23.86 11.66
C ARG A 106 9.29 -22.84 11.42
N GLN A 107 9.65 -21.68 10.86
CA GLN A 107 8.68 -20.66 10.46
C GLN A 107 7.76 -21.17 9.33
N LEU A 108 8.30 -21.86 8.33
CA LEU A 108 7.52 -22.52 7.28
C LEU A 108 6.52 -23.54 7.88
N ASP A 109 6.98 -24.37 8.82
CA ASP A 109 6.13 -25.39 9.45
C ASP A 109 5.02 -24.77 10.28
N ALA A 110 5.30 -23.67 11.01
CA ALA A 110 4.35 -23.02 11.90
C ALA A 110 3.30 -22.16 11.17
N CYS A 111 3.68 -21.45 10.09
CA CYS A 111 2.87 -20.40 9.49
C CYS A 111 2.78 -20.47 7.95
N GLY A 112 3.67 -21.20 7.30
CA GLY A 112 3.85 -21.20 5.85
C GLY A 112 3.06 -22.27 5.10
N ARG A 113 2.17 -23.02 5.76
CA ARG A 113 1.44 -24.13 5.14
C ARG A 113 -0.02 -23.76 4.86
N GLY A 114 -0.60 -24.40 3.86
CA GLY A 114 -2.03 -24.33 3.57
C GLY A 114 -2.84 -25.21 4.53
N PHE A 115 -4.14 -25.01 4.51
CA PHE A 115 -5.11 -25.86 5.22
C PHE A 115 -6.36 -26.05 4.39
N SER A 116 -7.14 -27.09 4.69
CA SER A 116 -8.49 -27.26 4.17
C SER A 116 -9.33 -28.07 5.13
N TYR A 117 -10.64 -27.81 5.11
CA TYR A 117 -11.63 -28.55 5.89
C TYR A 117 -12.96 -28.59 5.13
N ARG A 118 -13.85 -29.50 5.52
CA ARG A 118 -15.24 -29.51 5.02
C ARG A 118 -16.17 -29.05 6.14
N ASP A 119 -17.11 -28.18 5.77
CA ASP A 119 -18.19 -27.78 6.66
C ASP A 119 -19.28 -28.86 6.81
N ALA A 120 -20.35 -28.56 7.55
CA ALA A 120 -21.44 -29.52 7.80
C ALA A 120 -22.18 -29.94 6.53
N GLU A 121 -22.24 -29.07 5.54
CA GLU A 121 -22.88 -29.28 4.23
C GLU A 121 -21.93 -29.94 3.22
N GLY A 122 -20.68 -30.25 3.64
CA GLY A 122 -19.66 -30.91 2.79
C GLY A 122 -18.93 -29.96 1.85
N THR A 123 -19.11 -28.65 1.98
CA THR A 123 -18.36 -27.64 1.23
C THR A 123 -16.90 -27.63 1.70
N LEU A 124 -15.95 -27.77 0.79
CA LEU A 124 -14.52 -27.64 1.12
C LEU A 124 -14.15 -26.16 1.10
N LEU A 125 -13.59 -25.74 2.21
CA LEU A 125 -12.96 -24.43 2.40
C LEU A 125 -11.48 -24.61 2.73
N GLY A 126 -10.62 -23.77 2.18
CA GLY A 126 -9.20 -23.90 2.45
C GLY A 126 -8.38 -22.74 1.95
N GLN A 127 -7.10 -22.83 2.22
CA GLN A 127 -6.07 -21.93 1.75
C GLN A 127 -4.93 -22.72 1.11
N LYS A 128 -4.72 -22.51 -0.19
CA LYS A 128 -3.55 -23.02 -0.89
C LYS A 128 -2.41 -22.02 -0.73
N VAL A 129 -1.25 -22.50 -0.28
CA VAL A 129 -0.01 -21.73 -0.22
C VAL A 129 0.90 -22.21 -1.32
N THR A 130 1.42 -21.28 -2.11
CA THR A 130 2.38 -21.55 -3.19
C THR A 130 3.55 -20.59 -3.09
N PRO A 131 4.80 -21.04 -3.32
CA PRO A 131 5.92 -20.13 -3.45
C PRO A 131 5.73 -19.18 -4.64
N LEU A 132 6.46 -18.08 -4.64
CA LEU A 132 6.67 -17.26 -5.82
C LEU A 132 7.55 -18.03 -6.80
N ASP A 133 7.39 -17.78 -8.10
CA ASP A 133 8.16 -18.48 -9.11
C ASP A 133 9.60 -17.97 -9.16
N ARG A 134 9.79 -16.65 -9.11
CA ARG A 134 11.09 -16.01 -9.18
C ARG A 134 11.14 -14.76 -8.29
N VAL A 135 12.23 -14.58 -7.55
CA VAL A 135 12.46 -13.41 -6.71
C VAL A 135 13.79 -12.75 -7.01
N GLY A 136 13.83 -11.42 -6.91
CA GLY A 136 15.03 -10.62 -6.97
C GLY A 136 15.49 -10.22 -5.58
N ILE A 137 16.77 -10.37 -5.29
CA ILE A 137 17.37 -9.85 -4.06
C ILE A 137 18.36 -8.75 -4.40
N TYR A 138 18.19 -7.59 -3.76
CA TYR A 138 19.12 -6.49 -3.86
C TYR A 138 20.09 -6.54 -2.68
N VAL A 139 21.38 -6.64 -2.98
CA VAL A 139 22.42 -6.62 -1.97
C VAL A 139 23.20 -5.32 -2.11
N PRO A 140 23.29 -4.49 -1.06
CA PRO A 140 24.10 -3.28 -1.13
C PRO A 140 25.57 -3.58 -1.39
N GLY A 141 26.27 -2.66 -2.04
CA GLY A 141 27.71 -2.74 -2.31
C GLY A 141 28.35 -1.36 -2.18
N GLY A 142 29.68 -1.32 -2.15
CA GLY A 142 30.51 -0.12 -2.18
C GLY A 142 31.14 0.26 -0.84
N LYS A 143 30.41 0.67 0.19
CA LYS A 143 30.99 1.11 1.47
C LYS A 143 31.36 -0.04 2.41
N ALA A 144 30.62 -1.14 2.36
CA ALA A 144 30.84 -2.36 3.13
C ALA A 144 30.38 -3.59 2.35
N ALA A 145 30.88 -4.77 2.71
CA ALA A 145 30.36 -6.05 2.24
C ALA A 145 29.21 -6.49 3.14
N TYR A 146 28.13 -6.99 2.54
CA TYR A 146 26.94 -7.44 3.27
C TYR A 146 26.61 -8.92 2.98
N PRO A 147 27.49 -9.87 3.36
CA PRO A 147 27.23 -11.30 3.18
C PRO A 147 25.99 -11.76 3.97
N SER A 148 25.73 -11.16 5.14
CA SER A 148 24.53 -11.41 5.93
C SER A 148 23.26 -11.08 5.17
N SER A 149 23.21 -9.94 4.45
CA SER A 149 22.06 -9.59 3.62
C SER A 149 21.79 -10.61 2.51
N VAL A 150 22.84 -11.24 1.97
CA VAL A 150 22.67 -12.35 1.01
C VAL A 150 21.97 -13.52 1.68
N LEU A 151 22.48 -13.98 2.84
CA LEU A 151 21.91 -15.11 3.57
C LEU A 151 20.47 -14.84 3.98
N MET A 152 20.20 -13.65 4.54
CA MET A 152 18.90 -13.26 5.09
C MET A 152 17.82 -13.05 4.03
N ASN A 153 18.19 -12.77 2.79
CA ASN A 153 17.23 -12.68 1.68
C ASN A 153 17.07 -14.02 0.93
N ALA A 154 18.18 -14.69 0.62
CA ALA A 154 18.13 -15.87 -0.23
C ALA A 154 17.69 -17.14 0.49
N ILE A 155 18.08 -17.34 1.77
CA ILE A 155 17.73 -18.57 2.50
C ILE A 155 16.21 -18.68 2.75
N PRO A 156 15.49 -17.67 3.25
CA PRO A 156 14.04 -17.77 3.42
C PRO A 156 13.31 -17.94 2.07
N ALA A 157 13.80 -17.34 0.97
CA ALA A 157 13.26 -17.57 -0.36
C ALA A 157 13.40 -19.05 -0.78
N ARG A 158 14.57 -19.65 -0.59
CA ARG A 158 14.82 -21.06 -0.85
C ARG A 158 13.98 -21.97 0.03
N VAL A 159 13.88 -21.68 1.33
CA VAL A 159 13.05 -22.45 2.29
C VAL A 159 11.57 -22.37 1.91
N ALA A 160 11.09 -21.23 1.41
CA ALA A 160 9.73 -21.07 0.91
C ALA A 160 9.45 -21.92 -0.35
N GLY A 161 10.49 -22.35 -1.05
CA GLY A 161 10.38 -23.12 -2.28
C GLY A 161 10.38 -22.28 -3.56
N VAL A 162 10.91 -21.07 -3.52
CA VAL A 162 11.08 -20.22 -4.72
C VAL A 162 11.92 -20.92 -5.77
N GLY A 163 11.42 -20.96 -7.01
CA GLY A 163 12.06 -21.68 -8.10
C GLY A 163 13.37 -21.06 -8.57
N GLU A 164 13.46 -19.73 -8.58
CA GLU A 164 14.66 -19.02 -9.00
C GLU A 164 14.89 -17.76 -8.16
N VAL A 165 16.10 -17.62 -7.60
CA VAL A 165 16.57 -16.44 -6.87
C VAL A 165 17.60 -15.71 -7.73
N VAL A 166 17.31 -14.47 -8.11
CA VAL A 166 18.16 -13.59 -8.90
C VAL A 166 18.73 -12.50 -8.01
N MET A 167 20.02 -12.42 -7.86
CA MET A 167 20.70 -11.41 -7.05
C MET A 167 21.26 -10.29 -7.93
N VAL A 168 21.10 -9.05 -7.49
CA VAL A 168 21.80 -7.89 -8.03
C VAL A 168 22.66 -7.26 -6.95
N VAL A 169 23.90 -6.91 -7.29
CA VAL A 169 24.86 -6.32 -6.38
C VAL A 169 25.76 -5.35 -7.13
N PRO A 170 25.85 -4.06 -6.75
CA PRO A 170 26.76 -3.14 -7.39
C PRO A 170 28.23 -3.52 -7.08
N THR A 171 29.07 -3.38 -8.08
CA THR A 171 30.52 -3.62 -7.98
C THR A 171 31.28 -2.39 -8.47
N PRO A 172 31.36 -1.31 -7.67
CA PRO A 172 32.06 -0.09 -8.08
C PRO A 172 33.48 -0.39 -8.57
N ASN A 173 33.83 0.17 -9.73
CA ASN A 173 35.11 -0.07 -10.41
C ASN A 173 35.38 -1.54 -10.75
N GLY A 174 34.36 -2.39 -10.78
CA GLY A 174 34.47 -3.82 -11.06
C GLY A 174 34.95 -4.67 -9.86
N GLU A 175 35.07 -4.09 -8.67
CA GLU A 175 35.54 -4.80 -7.48
C GLU A 175 34.45 -5.72 -6.93
N LYS A 176 34.68 -7.04 -7.05
CA LYS A 176 33.81 -8.08 -6.52
C LYS A 176 34.29 -8.51 -5.14
N ASN A 177 33.37 -8.57 -4.17
CA ASN A 177 33.72 -9.03 -2.82
C ASN A 177 33.57 -10.55 -2.71
N ALA A 178 34.65 -11.26 -2.44
CA ALA A 178 34.68 -12.72 -2.34
C ALA A 178 33.72 -13.27 -1.27
N LEU A 179 33.58 -12.59 -0.12
CA LEU A 179 32.69 -13.03 0.96
C LEU A 179 31.20 -12.93 0.57
N VAL A 180 30.80 -11.91 -0.21
CA VAL A 180 29.45 -11.75 -0.76
C VAL A 180 29.14 -12.85 -1.78
N LEU A 181 30.09 -13.14 -2.68
CA LEU A 181 29.94 -14.22 -3.67
C LEU A 181 29.88 -15.60 -3.01
N ALA A 182 30.72 -15.82 -1.99
CA ALA A 182 30.68 -17.05 -1.19
C ALA A 182 29.33 -17.21 -0.46
N ALA A 183 28.79 -16.12 0.12
CA ALA A 183 27.48 -16.13 0.75
C ALA A 183 26.37 -16.49 -0.25
N ALA A 184 26.42 -15.95 -1.47
CA ALA A 184 25.48 -16.29 -2.54
C ALA A 184 25.57 -17.78 -2.92
N ARG A 185 26.79 -18.35 -2.99
CA ARG A 185 27.00 -19.78 -3.21
C ARG A 185 26.38 -20.65 -2.11
N VAL A 186 26.63 -20.30 -0.84
CA VAL A 186 26.11 -21.01 0.35
C VAL A 186 24.59 -20.90 0.43
N ALA A 187 24.03 -19.71 0.18
CA ALA A 187 22.59 -19.49 0.20
C ALA A 187 21.83 -20.14 -0.95
N GLY A 188 22.53 -20.54 -2.03
CA GLY A 188 21.90 -21.17 -3.19
C GLY A 188 21.25 -20.17 -4.15
N VAL A 189 21.85 -19.00 -4.33
CA VAL A 189 21.44 -18.02 -5.35
C VAL A 189 21.67 -18.62 -6.74
N HIS A 190 20.69 -18.46 -7.64
CA HIS A 190 20.72 -19.08 -8.98
C HIS A 190 21.46 -18.22 -10.00
N ARG A 191 21.18 -16.92 -10.02
CA ARG A 191 21.82 -15.96 -10.94
C ARG A 191 22.25 -14.72 -10.21
N ILE A 192 23.37 -14.14 -10.59
CA ILE A 192 23.92 -12.93 -9.98
C ILE A 192 24.37 -11.97 -11.07
N PHE A 193 23.89 -10.73 -10.99
CA PHE A 193 24.33 -9.65 -11.88
C PHE A 193 25.03 -8.56 -11.08
N THR A 194 26.20 -8.14 -11.57
CA THR A 194 26.99 -7.05 -10.97
C THR A 194 26.47 -5.69 -11.41
N ILE A 195 25.22 -5.41 -11.08
CA ILE A 195 24.51 -4.16 -11.35
C ILE A 195 23.86 -3.63 -10.06
N GLY A 196 23.75 -2.32 -9.92
CA GLY A 196 23.23 -1.68 -8.71
C GLY A 196 22.22 -0.57 -9.01
N GLY A 197 21.84 0.19 -7.97
CA GLY A 197 21.01 1.39 -8.10
C GLY A 197 19.59 1.16 -8.60
N ALA A 198 18.95 2.24 -9.06
CA ALA A 198 17.59 2.23 -9.57
C ALA A 198 17.43 1.38 -10.85
N GLN A 199 18.48 1.34 -11.69
CA GLN A 199 18.47 0.54 -12.92
C GLN A 199 18.40 -0.96 -12.64
N ALA A 200 19.04 -1.46 -11.57
CA ALA A 200 18.97 -2.86 -11.17
C ALA A 200 17.55 -3.23 -10.68
N VAL A 201 16.94 -2.36 -9.88
CA VAL A 201 15.55 -2.52 -9.43
C VAL A 201 14.59 -2.53 -10.62
N ALA A 202 14.75 -1.61 -11.58
CA ALA A 202 13.95 -1.56 -12.79
C ALA A 202 14.14 -2.82 -13.67
N ALA A 203 15.38 -3.28 -13.84
CA ALA A 203 15.67 -4.51 -14.60
C ALA A 203 14.99 -5.74 -13.98
N LEU A 204 15.00 -5.88 -12.65
CA LEU A 204 14.28 -6.96 -11.95
C LEU A 204 12.76 -6.83 -12.08
N ALA A 205 12.22 -5.59 -12.04
CA ALA A 205 10.79 -5.35 -12.06
C ALA A 205 10.15 -5.59 -13.44
N TYR A 206 10.79 -5.12 -14.49
CA TYR A 206 10.25 -5.18 -15.85
C TYR A 206 10.82 -6.34 -16.68
N GLY A 207 12.00 -6.83 -16.30
CA GLY A 207 12.80 -7.71 -17.12
C GLY A 207 13.51 -6.95 -18.24
N THR A 208 14.61 -7.52 -18.73
CA THR A 208 15.31 -7.07 -19.94
C THR A 208 15.58 -8.28 -20.83
N ALA A 209 16.32 -8.14 -21.91
CA ALA A 209 16.72 -9.28 -22.73
C ALA A 209 17.58 -10.30 -21.93
N THR A 210 18.35 -9.82 -20.95
CA THR A 210 19.29 -10.64 -20.15
C THR A 210 18.84 -10.87 -18.72
N VAL A 211 18.35 -9.83 -18.03
CA VAL A 211 17.88 -9.92 -16.64
C VAL A 211 16.43 -10.37 -16.62
N PRO A 212 16.10 -11.51 -16.02
CA PRO A 212 14.72 -12.00 -15.99
C PRO A 212 13.86 -11.13 -15.06
N ARG A 213 12.59 -10.91 -15.46
CA ARG A 213 11.60 -10.30 -14.58
C ARG A 213 11.33 -11.19 -13.39
N VAL A 214 11.13 -10.58 -12.21
CA VAL A 214 10.83 -11.27 -10.95
C VAL A 214 9.43 -10.90 -10.42
N ASP A 215 8.91 -11.71 -9.50
CA ASP A 215 7.60 -11.50 -8.87
C ASP A 215 7.71 -10.59 -7.63
N LYS A 216 8.86 -10.61 -6.95
CA LYS A 216 9.14 -9.79 -5.77
C LYS A 216 10.60 -9.37 -5.71
N ILE A 217 10.86 -8.16 -5.25
CA ILE A 217 12.20 -7.63 -4.98
C ILE A 217 12.35 -7.42 -3.48
N THR A 218 13.39 -8.01 -2.88
CA THR A 218 13.72 -7.85 -1.45
C THR A 218 15.14 -7.34 -1.26
N GLY A 219 15.41 -6.84 -0.07
CA GLY A 219 16.73 -6.34 0.33
C GLY A 219 16.79 -4.83 0.48
N PRO A 220 17.68 -4.35 1.39
CA PRO A 220 17.89 -2.94 1.67
C PRO A 220 18.69 -2.25 0.56
N GLY A 221 18.62 -0.94 0.50
CA GLY A 221 19.41 -0.13 -0.41
C GLY A 221 19.40 1.35 -0.01
N ASN A 222 20.16 2.15 -0.74
CA ASN A 222 20.19 3.60 -0.52
C ASN A 222 18.87 4.29 -0.98
N ALA A 223 18.80 5.61 -0.83
CA ALA A 223 17.61 6.40 -1.19
C ALA A 223 17.16 6.21 -2.65
N TYR A 224 18.07 5.97 -3.59
CA TYR A 224 17.73 5.68 -4.99
C TYR A 224 17.05 4.32 -5.15
N VAL A 225 17.53 3.30 -4.43
CA VAL A 225 16.94 1.95 -4.43
C VAL A 225 15.58 1.98 -3.76
N ALA A 226 15.45 2.66 -2.62
CA ALA A 226 14.19 2.82 -1.90
C ALA A 226 13.13 3.53 -2.76
N SER A 227 13.51 4.62 -3.45
CA SER A 227 12.65 5.34 -4.39
C SER A 227 12.25 4.45 -5.58
N ALA A 228 13.21 3.71 -6.16
CA ALA A 228 12.93 2.79 -7.27
C ALA A 228 11.97 1.66 -6.84
N LYS A 229 12.17 1.04 -5.67
CA LYS A 229 11.25 0.02 -5.12
C LYS A 229 9.84 0.57 -4.95
N ARG A 230 9.70 1.78 -4.41
CA ARG A 230 8.39 2.46 -4.28
C ARG A 230 7.71 2.65 -5.64
N ARG A 231 8.48 3.07 -6.64
CA ARG A 231 7.96 3.35 -8.00
C ARG A 231 7.51 2.10 -8.74
N VAL A 232 8.20 0.98 -8.59
CA VAL A 232 7.86 -0.28 -9.27
C VAL A 232 6.83 -1.12 -8.51
N PHE A 233 6.47 -0.72 -7.28
CA PHE A 233 5.44 -1.42 -6.51
C PHE A 233 4.10 -1.43 -7.26
N GLY A 234 3.48 -2.60 -7.32
CA GLY A 234 2.28 -2.83 -8.13
C GLY A 234 2.59 -3.49 -9.49
N GLN A 235 3.78 -3.23 -10.06
CA GLN A 235 4.31 -3.97 -11.20
C GLN A 235 5.04 -5.24 -10.74
N VAL A 236 5.68 -5.15 -9.60
CA VAL A 236 6.38 -6.22 -8.88
C VAL A 236 6.10 -6.06 -7.38
N GLY A 237 6.08 -7.15 -6.62
CA GLY A 237 6.03 -7.07 -5.15
C GLY A 237 7.35 -6.55 -4.58
N ILE A 238 7.28 -5.90 -3.42
CA ILE A 238 8.47 -5.53 -2.64
C ILE A 238 8.34 -6.06 -1.21
N ASP A 239 9.44 -6.15 -0.47
CA ASP A 239 9.44 -6.40 0.97
C ASP A 239 8.94 -5.17 1.74
N MET A 240 9.78 -4.14 1.83
CA MET A 240 9.51 -2.89 2.53
C MET A 240 10.35 -1.75 1.95
N ILE A 241 10.04 -0.53 2.37
CA ILE A 241 10.89 0.64 2.16
C ILE A 241 11.70 0.84 3.42
N ALA A 242 12.98 0.49 3.40
CA ALA A 242 13.87 0.66 4.52
C ALA A 242 14.36 2.11 4.63
N GLY A 243 14.34 2.64 5.84
CA GLY A 243 15.02 3.87 6.25
C GLY A 243 16.41 3.60 6.79
N PRO A 244 17.06 4.60 7.42
CA PRO A 244 18.26 4.41 8.19
C PRO A 244 18.02 3.43 9.35
N SER A 245 19.05 2.69 9.74
CA SER A 245 18.97 1.67 10.78
C SER A 245 18.75 2.27 12.19
N GLU A 246 18.08 1.53 13.06
CA GLU A 246 17.64 1.98 14.38
C GLU A 246 17.88 0.91 15.45
N ILE A 247 18.42 1.32 16.60
CA ILE A 247 18.40 0.51 17.83
C ILE A 247 17.75 1.29 18.97
N LEU A 248 16.94 0.59 19.75
CA LEU A 248 16.46 1.06 21.04
C LEU A 248 16.81 0.03 22.10
N VAL A 249 17.52 0.45 23.14
CA VAL A 249 17.87 -0.37 24.29
C VAL A 249 17.01 0.03 25.47
N LEU A 250 16.32 -0.96 26.09
CA LEU A 250 15.69 -0.83 27.41
C LEU A 250 16.62 -1.41 28.45
N ALA A 251 17.12 -0.61 29.39
CA ALA A 251 18.07 -1.08 30.40
C ALA A 251 17.57 -0.79 31.82
N ASP A 252 17.60 -1.82 32.67
CA ASP A 252 17.28 -1.73 34.11
C ASP A 252 18.46 -1.32 34.99
N GLY A 253 19.65 -1.07 34.41
CA GLY A 253 20.86 -0.69 35.12
C GLY A 253 21.77 -1.86 35.53
N ASN A 254 21.36 -3.11 35.30
CA ASN A 254 22.13 -4.29 35.72
C ASN A 254 23.16 -4.78 34.68
N THR A 255 23.04 -4.39 33.42
CA THR A 255 24.00 -4.73 32.37
C THR A 255 25.21 -3.79 32.45
N PRO A 256 26.46 -4.28 32.25
CA PRO A 256 27.63 -3.40 32.21
C PRO A 256 27.44 -2.25 31.18
N ALA A 257 27.70 -1.02 31.59
CA ALA A 257 27.52 0.17 30.74
C ALA A 257 28.33 0.11 29.45
N ASP A 258 29.51 -0.55 29.46
CA ASP A 258 30.36 -0.76 28.28
C ASP A 258 29.67 -1.61 27.21
N TRP A 259 28.88 -2.60 27.61
CA TRP A 259 28.16 -3.46 26.68
C TRP A 259 27.08 -2.65 25.95
N VAL A 260 26.25 -1.93 26.70
CA VAL A 260 25.20 -1.09 26.14
C VAL A 260 25.77 0.05 25.27
N ALA A 261 26.90 0.65 25.68
CA ALA A 261 27.58 1.64 24.83
C ALA A 261 28.05 1.03 23.49
N MET A 262 28.52 -0.22 23.52
CA MET A 262 28.95 -0.93 22.31
C MET A 262 27.75 -1.33 21.43
N ASP A 263 26.60 -1.74 22.03
CA ASP A 263 25.37 -2.03 21.30
C ASP A 263 24.82 -0.75 20.62
N LEU A 264 24.92 0.41 21.27
CA LEU A 264 24.59 1.69 20.62
C LEU A 264 25.55 2.02 19.47
N PHE A 265 26.84 1.64 19.58
CA PHE A 265 27.83 1.84 18.51
C PHE A 265 27.62 0.91 17.33
N SER A 266 27.23 -0.36 17.56
CA SER A 266 26.98 -1.32 16.49
C SER A 266 25.96 -0.80 15.49
N GLN A 267 24.96 -0.05 15.96
CA GLN A 267 23.99 0.61 15.08
C GLN A 267 24.49 1.94 14.53
N ALA A 268 25.11 2.76 15.37
CA ALA A 268 25.57 4.10 14.99
C ALA A 268 26.66 4.06 13.91
N GLU A 269 27.44 2.98 13.81
CA GLU A 269 28.50 2.84 12.81
C GLU A 269 27.98 2.60 11.38
N HIS A 270 26.68 2.24 11.20
CA HIS A 270 26.11 1.97 9.88
C HIS A 270 26.05 3.22 9.01
N ASP A 271 25.52 4.31 9.53
CA ASP A 271 25.39 5.58 8.81
C ASP A 271 25.26 6.77 9.78
N VAL A 272 25.59 7.98 9.31
CA VAL A 272 25.43 9.22 10.10
C VAL A 272 23.97 9.52 10.45
N LEU A 273 23.01 8.93 9.74
CA LEU A 273 21.57 9.05 9.99
C LEU A 273 21.01 7.89 10.83
N ALA A 274 21.82 6.89 11.19
CA ALA A 274 21.40 5.82 12.09
C ALA A 274 20.94 6.38 13.43
N GLN A 275 20.01 5.69 14.09
CA GLN A 275 19.43 6.15 15.35
C GLN A 275 19.71 5.15 16.47
N SER A 276 20.35 5.62 17.57
CA SER A 276 20.63 4.83 18.76
C SER A 276 20.01 5.49 19.98
N ILE A 277 19.04 4.81 20.61
CA ILE A 277 18.28 5.32 21.77
C ILE A 277 18.45 4.36 22.94
N LEU A 278 18.73 4.91 24.14
CA LEU A 278 18.68 4.18 25.40
C LEU A 278 17.59 4.73 26.30
N LEU A 279 16.76 3.85 26.84
CA LEU A 279 15.76 4.14 27.86
C LEU A 279 16.15 3.46 29.17
N SER A 280 16.19 4.19 30.27
CA SER A 280 16.41 3.62 31.61
C SER A 280 15.72 4.41 32.70
N PRO A 281 15.18 3.77 33.75
CA PRO A 281 14.72 4.46 34.94
C PRO A 281 15.85 4.87 35.90
N ASP A 282 17.10 4.45 35.64
CA ASP A 282 18.26 4.78 36.44
C ASP A 282 19.09 5.89 35.78
N ALA A 283 19.01 7.11 36.32
CA ALA A 283 19.74 8.26 35.82
C ALA A 283 21.26 8.08 35.96
N ALA A 284 21.73 7.44 37.03
CA ALA A 284 23.16 7.19 37.24
C ALA A 284 23.69 6.19 36.22
N TYR A 285 22.88 5.22 35.83
CA TYR A 285 23.22 4.28 34.77
C TYR A 285 23.35 4.98 33.41
N LEU A 286 22.44 5.89 33.08
CA LEU A 286 22.56 6.70 31.85
C LEU A 286 23.86 7.52 31.84
N ASP A 287 24.32 8.02 32.99
CA ASP A 287 25.60 8.72 33.10
C ASP A 287 26.79 7.78 32.95
N ALA A 288 26.69 6.56 33.48
CA ALA A 288 27.72 5.53 33.29
C ALA A 288 27.85 5.12 31.82
N VAL A 289 26.72 4.97 31.10
CA VAL A 289 26.73 4.68 29.64
C VAL A 289 27.33 5.85 28.85
N GLN A 290 26.99 7.10 29.20
CA GLN A 290 27.63 8.28 28.58
C GLN A 290 29.15 8.28 28.79
N ALA A 291 29.62 7.98 30.00
CA ALA A 291 31.03 7.88 30.30
C ALA A 291 31.73 6.74 29.51
N ALA A 292 31.04 5.60 29.34
CA ALA A 292 31.50 4.50 28.52
C ALA A 292 31.61 4.91 27.03
N ILE A 293 30.59 5.62 26.49
CA ILE A 293 30.61 6.17 25.12
C ILE A 293 31.87 7.05 24.93
N ASP A 294 32.11 8.01 25.83
CA ASP A 294 33.23 8.93 25.71
C ASP A 294 34.59 8.23 25.78
N ARG A 295 34.70 7.15 26.56
CA ARG A 295 35.91 6.36 26.74
C ARG A 295 36.18 5.39 25.59
N LEU A 296 35.15 4.74 25.07
CA LEU A 296 35.29 3.68 24.06
C LEU A 296 35.38 4.22 22.63
N LEU A 297 34.67 5.31 22.33
CA LEU A 297 34.59 5.87 20.97
C LEU A 297 35.97 6.15 20.31
N PRO A 298 36.98 6.71 21.01
CA PRO A 298 38.28 6.99 20.38
C PRO A 298 38.97 5.75 19.80
N GLY A 299 38.66 4.55 20.30
CA GLY A 299 39.20 3.28 19.82
C GLY A 299 38.47 2.68 18.61
N MET A 300 37.37 3.27 18.18
CA MET A 300 36.57 2.73 17.09
C MET A 300 37.08 3.20 15.72
N PRO A 301 37.26 2.29 14.75
CA PRO A 301 37.70 2.66 13.39
C PRO A 301 36.79 3.66 12.70
N ARG A 302 35.47 3.57 12.96
CA ARG A 302 34.42 4.46 12.37
C ARG A 302 33.94 5.54 13.34
N HIS A 303 34.82 5.97 14.28
CA HIS A 303 34.45 6.90 15.35
C HIS A 303 33.77 8.21 14.88
N GLU A 304 34.10 8.72 13.68
CA GLU A 304 33.48 9.92 13.13
C GLU A 304 32.02 9.69 12.75
N VAL A 305 31.70 8.55 12.12
CA VAL A 305 30.34 8.16 11.75
C VAL A 305 29.51 7.93 13.01
N ILE A 306 30.04 7.15 13.97
CA ILE A 306 29.39 6.86 15.25
C ILE A 306 29.08 8.18 15.99
N ARG A 307 30.06 9.09 16.09
CA ARG A 307 29.86 10.39 16.71
C ARG A 307 28.74 11.18 16.05
N ALA A 308 28.78 11.30 14.72
CA ALA A 308 27.78 12.05 13.97
C ALA A 308 26.37 11.49 14.16
N SER A 309 26.23 10.16 14.15
CA SER A 309 24.97 9.47 14.41
C SER A 309 24.45 9.75 15.83
N LEU A 310 25.29 9.53 16.86
CA LEU A 310 24.90 9.75 18.26
C LEU A 310 24.55 11.20 18.58
N GLU A 311 25.30 12.17 18.05
CA GLU A 311 25.05 13.60 18.27
C GLU A 311 23.81 14.08 17.48
N GLY A 312 23.59 13.53 16.27
CA GLY A 312 22.48 13.90 15.41
C GLY A 312 21.15 13.26 15.78
N ARG A 313 21.14 11.94 15.97
CA ARG A 313 19.95 11.10 16.11
C ARG A 313 19.90 10.31 17.41
N GLY A 314 20.99 10.25 18.20
CA GLY A 314 21.05 9.54 19.47
C GLY A 314 20.25 10.23 20.58
N ALA A 315 19.80 9.43 21.57
CA ALA A 315 19.20 9.93 22.78
C ALA A 315 19.38 8.99 23.97
N LEU A 316 19.64 9.55 25.15
CA LEU A 316 19.60 8.86 26.44
C LEU A 316 18.40 9.42 27.21
N ILE A 317 17.41 8.57 27.45
CA ILE A 317 16.09 8.99 27.96
C ILE A 317 15.87 8.42 29.35
N HIS A 318 15.72 9.28 30.34
CA HIS A 318 15.34 8.90 31.69
C HIS A 318 13.84 8.71 31.78
N THR A 319 13.41 7.53 32.19
CA THR A 319 12.00 7.16 32.42
C THR A 319 11.72 7.02 33.90
N ARG A 320 10.45 7.05 34.31
CA ARG A 320 10.07 6.86 35.72
C ARG A 320 10.13 5.40 36.16
N SER A 321 9.95 4.48 35.21
CA SER A 321 9.96 3.03 35.45
C SER A 321 10.26 2.29 34.15
N MET A 322 10.49 0.96 34.25
CA MET A 322 10.62 0.08 33.09
C MET A 322 9.30 -0.10 32.33
N GLU A 323 8.15 -0.04 33.01
CA GLU A 323 6.83 -0.06 32.37
C GLU A 323 6.67 1.15 31.44
N GLU A 324 7.04 2.36 31.91
CA GLU A 324 7.02 3.56 31.08
C GLU A 324 8.03 3.46 29.91
N ALA A 325 9.20 2.86 30.16
CA ALA A 325 10.18 2.62 29.09
C ALA A 325 9.58 1.71 27.99
N CYS A 326 8.82 0.66 28.36
CA CYS A 326 8.10 -0.18 27.41
C CYS A 326 7.02 0.62 26.62
N GLU A 327 6.29 1.52 27.29
CA GLU A 327 5.31 2.38 26.63
C GLU A 327 5.98 3.31 25.60
N ILE A 328 7.09 3.95 25.97
CA ILE A 328 7.85 4.80 25.07
C ILE A 328 8.44 4.00 23.90
N SER A 329 8.96 2.80 24.16
CA SER A 329 9.42 1.88 23.13
C SER A 329 8.30 1.57 22.12
N ASN A 330 7.10 1.23 22.60
CA ASN A 330 5.93 1.00 21.73
C ASN A 330 5.52 2.26 20.94
N ARG A 331 5.76 3.45 21.47
CA ARG A 331 5.52 4.71 20.72
C ARG A 331 6.54 4.91 19.61
N ILE A 332 7.81 4.54 19.85
CA ILE A 332 8.90 4.63 18.87
C ILE A 332 8.73 3.57 17.79
N ALA A 333 8.42 2.33 18.19
CA ALA A 333 8.34 1.16 17.31
C ALA A 333 9.64 0.93 16.52
N PRO A 334 10.76 0.67 17.23
CA PRO A 334 12.09 0.62 16.63
C PRO A 334 12.28 -0.61 15.73
N GLU A 335 13.30 -0.55 14.88
CA GLU A 335 13.79 -1.68 14.11
C GLU A 335 14.33 -2.78 15.04
N HIS A 336 15.37 -2.47 15.81
CA HIS A 336 15.95 -3.37 16.81
C HIS A 336 15.56 -2.90 18.21
N LEU A 337 15.06 -3.81 19.03
CA LEU A 337 14.70 -3.54 20.42
C LEU A 337 15.47 -4.50 21.34
N GLU A 338 16.44 -4.00 22.07
CA GLU A 338 17.14 -4.75 23.10
C GLU A 338 16.49 -4.53 24.48
N VAL A 339 16.15 -5.61 25.15
CA VAL A 339 15.69 -5.63 26.54
C VAL A 339 16.85 -6.07 27.42
N SER A 340 17.76 -5.14 27.69
CA SER A 340 18.97 -5.34 28.47
C SER A 340 18.66 -5.28 29.97
N SER A 341 18.00 -6.32 30.46
CA SER A 341 17.45 -6.43 31.82
C SER A 341 17.78 -7.78 32.43
N SER A 342 17.84 -7.81 33.76
CA SER A 342 17.94 -9.05 34.55
C SER A 342 16.68 -9.93 34.48
N GLU A 343 15.52 -9.32 34.18
CA GLU A 343 14.21 -10.00 34.05
C GLU A 343 13.54 -9.73 32.67
N PRO A 344 14.18 -10.07 31.53
CA PRO A 344 13.70 -9.66 30.21
C PRO A 344 12.30 -10.21 29.90
N ASN A 345 11.99 -11.44 30.35
CA ASN A 345 10.67 -12.07 30.15
C ASN A 345 9.52 -11.38 30.90
N ARG A 346 9.82 -10.54 31.89
CA ARG A 346 8.81 -9.72 32.57
C ARG A 346 8.34 -8.57 31.67
N TRP A 347 9.24 -8.03 30.85
CA TRP A 347 8.99 -6.86 30.02
C TRP A 347 8.46 -7.22 28.64
N GLU A 348 8.86 -8.40 28.11
CA GLU A 348 8.47 -8.84 26.77
C GLU A 348 6.95 -8.75 26.50
N PRO A 349 6.04 -9.19 27.41
CA PRO A 349 4.60 -9.11 27.15
C PRO A 349 4.05 -7.68 27.02
N LEU A 350 4.77 -6.66 27.47
CA LEU A 350 4.41 -5.25 27.34
C LEU A 350 4.86 -4.63 26.01
N LEU A 351 5.71 -5.33 25.25
CA LEU A 351 6.30 -4.86 24.01
C LEU A 351 5.51 -5.38 22.82
N ARG A 352 5.02 -4.47 21.98
CA ARG A 352 4.13 -4.82 20.86
C ARG A 352 4.66 -4.39 19.49
N HIS A 353 5.56 -3.44 19.45
CA HIS A 353 5.99 -2.79 18.22
C HIS A 353 7.51 -2.72 18.17
N ALA A 354 8.11 -3.72 17.55
CA ALA A 354 9.54 -3.75 17.20
C ALA A 354 9.74 -4.65 15.97
N GLY A 355 10.76 -4.38 15.19
CA GLY A 355 11.15 -5.27 14.10
C GLY A 355 11.71 -6.57 14.65
N ALA A 356 12.64 -6.52 15.60
CA ALA A 356 13.12 -7.67 16.35
C ALA A 356 13.27 -7.32 17.84
N ILE A 357 13.07 -8.32 18.72
CA ILE A 357 13.21 -8.16 20.19
C ILE A 357 14.33 -9.08 20.68
N PHE A 358 15.35 -8.49 21.30
CA PHE A 358 16.55 -9.14 21.84
C PHE A 358 16.43 -9.19 23.36
N LEU A 359 16.38 -10.37 23.93
CA LEU A 359 16.04 -10.55 25.35
C LEU A 359 17.28 -10.89 26.20
N GLY A 360 17.59 -10.02 27.16
CA GLY A 360 18.63 -10.22 28.17
C GLY A 360 20.00 -9.67 27.77
N ALA A 361 20.84 -9.45 28.77
CA ALA A 361 22.14 -8.78 28.65
C ALA A 361 23.15 -9.44 27.67
N TYR A 362 23.00 -10.75 27.43
CA TYR A 362 23.90 -11.48 26.51
C TYR A 362 23.42 -11.49 25.05
N THR A 363 22.31 -10.82 24.75
CA THR A 363 21.70 -10.84 23.42
C THR A 363 21.92 -9.51 22.74
N SER A 364 23.15 -9.28 22.24
CA SER A 364 23.47 -8.10 21.45
C SER A 364 22.83 -8.18 20.05
N GLU A 365 22.52 -7.03 19.45
CA GLU A 365 22.05 -6.90 18.08
C GLU A 365 22.88 -7.70 17.09
N SER A 366 24.21 -7.62 17.19
CA SER A 366 25.13 -8.30 16.29
C SER A 366 24.95 -9.82 16.26
N LEU A 367 24.54 -10.46 17.36
CA LEU A 367 24.27 -11.89 17.35
C LEU A 367 23.02 -12.22 16.52
N GLY A 368 21.99 -11.41 16.59
CA GLY A 368 20.79 -11.54 15.75
C GLY A 368 21.09 -11.29 14.30
N ASP A 369 21.77 -10.21 14.00
CA ASP A 369 22.06 -9.77 12.65
C ASP A 369 22.93 -10.74 11.85
N TYR A 370 23.85 -11.42 12.52
CA TYR A 370 24.78 -12.29 11.81
C TYR A 370 24.46 -13.77 11.92
N CYS A 371 23.97 -14.28 13.05
CA CYS A 371 23.99 -15.72 13.24
C CYS A 371 22.93 -16.34 14.16
N ALA A 372 22.09 -15.60 14.85
CA ALA A 372 21.09 -16.21 15.73
C ALA A 372 20.03 -17.03 14.98
N GLY A 373 19.66 -16.60 13.78
CA GLY A 373 18.72 -17.30 12.91
C GLY A 373 17.54 -16.48 12.41
N PRO A 374 16.86 -15.65 13.24
CA PRO A 374 15.86 -14.71 12.77
C PRO A 374 16.39 -13.75 11.71
N ASN A 375 15.49 -13.20 10.90
CA ASN A 375 15.87 -12.31 9.80
C ASN A 375 16.16 -10.90 10.29
N HIS A 376 17.21 -10.28 9.74
CA HIS A 376 17.60 -8.91 10.04
C HIS A 376 17.12 -7.87 8.99
N VAL A 377 16.35 -8.28 8.00
CA VAL A 377 15.66 -7.35 7.11
C VAL A 377 14.38 -6.93 7.83
N LEU A 378 14.45 -5.82 8.52
CA LEU A 378 13.49 -5.38 9.51
C LEU A 378 12.78 -4.08 9.08
N PRO A 379 11.54 -3.86 9.56
CA PRO A 379 10.84 -2.60 9.34
C PRO A 379 11.48 -1.47 10.15
N THR A 380 11.75 -0.34 9.50
CA THR A 380 12.37 0.86 10.06
C THR A 380 11.38 2.02 10.15
N ALA A 381 11.78 3.14 10.70
CA ALA A 381 11.02 4.40 10.73
C ALA A 381 9.60 4.26 11.32
N GLY A 382 9.49 3.45 12.39
CA GLY A 382 8.23 3.20 13.09
C GLY A 382 7.24 2.28 12.35
N THR A 383 7.62 1.71 11.20
CA THR A 383 6.75 0.82 10.42
C THR A 383 6.56 -0.55 11.06
N ALA A 384 7.34 -0.90 12.09
CA ALA A 384 7.14 -2.09 12.93
C ALA A 384 5.75 -2.15 13.60
N ARG A 385 4.95 -1.08 13.52
CA ARG A 385 3.55 -1.06 13.95
C ARG A 385 2.63 -1.88 13.06
N PHE A 386 2.98 -2.09 11.79
CA PHE A 386 2.14 -2.74 10.79
C PHE A 386 2.92 -3.61 9.80
N SER A 387 4.25 -3.61 9.88
CA SER A 387 5.13 -4.45 9.07
C SER A 387 5.89 -5.44 9.95
N SER A 388 6.29 -6.56 9.37
CA SER A 388 7.04 -7.63 10.02
C SER A 388 8.43 -7.78 9.41
N PRO A 389 9.37 -8.46 10.08
CA PRO A 389 10.62 -8.91 9.49
C PRO A 389 10.40 -9.71 8.21
N LEU A 390 11.35 -9.67 7.30
CA LEU A 390 11.35 -10.55 6.13
C LEU A 390 11.29 -12.02 6.58
N SER A 391 10.42 -12.77 5.97
CA SER A 391 10.06 -14.11 6.42
C SER A 391 9.79 -15.06 5.25
N VAL A 392 9.61 -16.33 5.53
CA VAL A 392 9.19 -17.32 4.52
C VAL A 392 7.86 -16.90 3.84
N MET A 393 6.94 -16.28 4.62
CA MET A 393 5.63 -15.87 4.11
C MET A 393 5.73 -14.76 3.04
N ASP A 394 6.81 -13.99 3.03
CA ASP A 394 7.06 -12.95 2.02
C ASP A 394 7.34 -13.52 0.64
N PHE A 395 7.81 -14.76 0.58
CA PHE A 395 8.13 -15.49 -0.63
C PHE A 395 7.04 -16.46 -1.07
N GLN A 396 5.87 -16.36 -0.45
CA GLN A 396 4.70 -17.18 -0.71
C GLN A 396 3.48 -16.32 -1.02
N LYS A 397 2.54 -16.88 -1.78
CA LYS A 397 1.21 -16.32 -1.96
C LYS A 397 0.15 -17.30 -1.49
N ARG A 398 -0.98 -16.78 -1.05
CA ARG A 398 -2.13 -17.52 -0.56
C ARG A 398 -3.31 -17.32 -1.50
N SER A 399 -3.96 -18.45 -1.86
CA SER A 399 -5.19 -18.44 -2.64
C SER A 399 -6.27 -19.20 -1.88
N SER A 400 -7.48 -18.63 -1.82
CA SER A 400 -8.62 -19.33 -1.24
C SER A 400 -9.00 -20.52 -2.10
N LEU A 401 -9.30 -21.64 -1.45
CA LEU A 401 -9.89 -22.83 -2.07
C LEU A 401 -11.35 -22.93 -1.62
N ILE A 402 -12.26 -22.96 -2.56
CA ILE A 402 -13.69 -23.06 -2.31
C ILE A 402 -14.25 -24.10 -3.30
N GLU A 403 -14.78 -25.21 -2.77
CA GLU A 403 -15.51 -26.21 -3.54
C GLU A 403 -16.85 -26.43 -2.87
N VAL A 404 -17.89 -25.77 -3.38
CA VAL A 404 -19.23 -25.86 -2.83
C VAL A 404 -19.87 -27.17 -3.27
N SER A 405 -20.31 -27.97 -2.29
CA SER A 405 -21.06 -29.20 -2.55
C SER A 405 -22.50 -28.89 -3.06
N ALA A 406 -23.19 -29.88 -3.61
CA ALA A 406 -24.59 -29.71 -3.99
C ALA A 406 -25.47 -29.30 -2.79
N ALA A 407 -25.26 -29.88 -1.60
CA ALA A 407 -25.94 -29.52 -0.37
C ALA A 407 -25.56 -28.09 0.09
N GLY A 408 -24.27 -27.75 0.02
CA GLY A 408 -23.77 -26.40 0.31
C GLY A 408 -24.38 -25.35 -0.61
N ALA A 409 -24.54 -25.65 -1.90
CA ALA A 409 -25.22 -24.73 -2.83
C ALA A 409 -26.67 -24.44 -2.40
N GLN A 410 -27.40 -25.47 -1.92
CA GLN A 410 -28.76 -25.29 -1.39
C GLN A 410 -28.80 -24.42 -0.12
N ALA A 411 -27.75 -24.47 0.71
CA ALA A 411 -27.67 -23.66 1.91
C ALA A 411 -27.22 -22.22 1.63
N LEU A 412 -26.16 -22.06 0.83
CA LEU A 412 -25.50 -20.77 0.60
C LEU A 412 -26.14 -19.95 -0.54
N GLY A 413 -26.74 -20.62 -1.53
CA GLY A 413 -27.30 -19.97 -2.70
C GLY A 413 -28.34 -18.89 -2.39
N PRO A 414 -29.35 -19.16 -1.50
CA PRO A 414 -30.32 -18.16 -1.07
C PRO A 414 -29.67 -16.94 -0.42
N ILE A 415 -28.66 -17.15 0.42
CA ILE A 415 -27.93 -16.07 1.11
C ILE A 415 -27.21 -15.19 0.10
N ALA A 416 -26.49 -15.83 -0.83
CA ALA A 416 -25.74 -15.13 -1.87
C ALA A 416 -26.67 -14.34 -2.81
N ALA A 417 -27.80 -14.93 -3.19
CA ALA A 417 -28.78 -14.26 -4.06
C ALA A 417 -29.38 -13.02 -3.39
N GLU A 418 -29.80 -13.13 -2.13
CA GLU A 418 -30.39 -12.01 -1.39
C GLU A 418 -29.41 -10.84 -1.23
N LEU A 419 -28.17 -11.13 -0.85
CA LEU A 419 -27.13 -10.10 -0.72
C LEU A 419 -26.84 -9.42 -2.06
N ALA A 420 -26.70 -10.21 -3.12
CA ALA A 420 -26.42 -9.69 -4.47
C ALA A 420 -27.58 -8.81 -5.00
N TYR A 421 -28.82 -9.16 -4.71
CA TYR A 421 -29.97 -8.30 -5.04
C TYR A 421 -29.93 -6.99 -4.25
N GLY A 422 -29.58 -7.04 -2.95
CA GLY A 422 -29.40 -5.85 -2.12
C GLY A 422 -28.34 -4.90 -2.65
N GLU A 423 -27.29 -5.43 -3.28
CA GLU A 423 -26.23 -4.66 -3.94
C GLU A 423 -26.58 -4.22 -5.38
N GLY A 424 -27.72 -4.67 -5.91
CA GLY A 424 -28.13 -4.42 -7.30
C GLY A 424 -27.35 -5.26 -8.33
N LEU A 425 -26.68 -6.33 -7.90
CA LEU A 425 -25.85 -7.21 -8.73
C LEU A 425 -26.64 -8.44 -9.20
N GLN A 426 -27.60 -8.24 -10.06
CA GLN A 426 -28.54 -9.27 -10.49
C GLN A 426 -27.88 -10.51 -11.11
N ALA A 427 -26.78 -10.36 -11.86
CA ALA A 427 -26.08 -11.50 -12.44
C ALA A 427 -25.46 -12.40 -11.37
N HIS A 428 -24.94 -11.84 -10.28
CA HIS A 428 -24.44 -12.59 -9.13
C HIS A 428 -25.57 -13.38 -8.45
N ALA A 429 -26.71 -12.75 -8.21
CA ALA A 429 -27.88 -13.39 -7.65
C ALA A 429 -28.32 -14.59 -8.52
N ARG A 430 -28.46 -14.37 -9.82
CA ARG A 430 -28.86 -15.42 -10.77
C ARG A 430 -27.85 -16.56 -10.85
N ALA A 431 -26.55 -16.27 -10.77
CA ALA A 431 -25.52 -17.29 -10.76
C ALA A 431 -25.65 -18.23 -9.55
N ALA A 432 -26.04 -17.72 -8.38
CA ALA A 432 -26.34 -18.53 -7.20
C ALA A 432 -27.64 -19.32 -7.35
N GLU A 433 -28.72 -18.69 -7.80
CA GLU A 433 -30.04 -19.30 -7.97
C GLU A 433 -30.05 -20.47 -8.96
N LEU A 434 -29.32 -20.37 -10.08
CA LEU A 434 -29.23 -21.44 -11.08
C LEU A 434 -28.60 -22.75 -10.55
N ARG A 435 -28.03 -22.72 -9.35
CA ARG A 435 -27.46 -23.88 -8.66
C ARG A 435 -28.37 -24.44 -7.57
N LEU A 436 -29.53 -23.85 -7.38
CA LEU A 436 -30.56 -24.35 -6.46
C LEU A 436 -31.41 -25.43 -7.14
N ASP A 437 -31.99 -26.31 -6.32
CA ASP A 437 -33.03 -27.20 -6.81
C ASP A 437 -34.22 -26.40 -7.37
N PRO A 438 -34.89 -26.87 -8.44
CA PRO A 438 -35.97 -26.12 -9.09
C PRO A 438 -37.10 -25.66 -8.14
N ALA A 439 -37.41 -26.47 -7.12
CA ALA A 439 -38.44 -26.10 -6.12
C ALA A 439 -37.98 -24.94 -5.21
N ARG A 440 -36.69 -24.91 -4.84
CA ARG A 440 -36.12 -23.78 -4.07
C ARG A 440 -35.90 -22.55 -4.94
N ALA A 441 -35.43 -22.72 -6.16
CA ALA A 441 -35.30 -21.63 -7.11
C ALA A 441 -36.68 -20.93 -7.35
N ALA A 442 -37.75 -21.71 -7.45
CA ALA A 442 -39.13 -21.18 -7.59
C ALA A 442 -39.58 -20.40 -6.36
N ALA A 443 -39.14 -20.74 -5.15
CA ALA A 443 -39.45 -20.01 -3.93
C ALA A 443 -38.78 -18.63 -3.85
N PHE A 444 -37.60 -18.47 -4.50
CA PHE A 444 -36.88 -17.20 -4.64
C PHE A 444 -37.34 -16.38 -5.85
N SER A 445 -38.15 -16.95 -6.73
CA SER A 445 -38.55 -16.40 -8.00
C SER A 445 -39.45 -15.14 -7.96
N PRO A 446 -40.03 -14.68 -6.85
CA PRO A 446 -40.73 -13.39 -6.87
C PRO A 446 -39.82 -12.17 -7.02
N LEU A 447 -38.51 -12.28 -6.64
CA LEU A 447 -37.55 -11.22 -6.89
C LEU A 447 -36.88 -11.32 -8.28
N THR A 448 -37.11 -12.42 -8.99
CA THR A 448 -36.54 -12.72 -10.31
C THR A 448 -37.44 -12.32 -11.47
N SER A 449 -38.60 -11.76 -11.23
CA SER A 449 -39.28 -11.03 -12.30
C SER A 449 -38.31 -9.95 -12.76
N ALA A 450 -37.85 -10.05 -14.02
CA ALA A 450 -37.32 -8.87 -14.69
C ALA A 450 -38.19 -7.69 -14.25
N PRO A 451 -37.64 -6.56 -13.76
CA PRO A 451 -38.45 -5.46 -13.32
C PRO A 451 -39.55 -5.29 -14.36
N ALA A 452 -40.80 -5.31 -13.91
CA ALA A 452 -41.93 -5.23 -14.83
C ALA A 452 -41.61 -4.15 -15.87
N PRO A 453 -41.89 -4.36 -17.15
CA PRO A 453 -41.56 -3.39 -18.18
C PRO A 453 -41.97 -2.03 -17.68
N LEU A 454 -41.05 -1.06 -17.69
CA LEU A 454 -41.30 0.28 -17.18
C LEU A 454 -42.57 0.83 -17.84
N THR A 455 -43.62 1.02 -17.05
CA THR A 455 -44.87 1.65 -17.49
C THR A 455 -44.76 3.14 -17.22
N PHE A 456 -43.89 3.79 -18.01
CA PHE A 456 -43.60 5.21 -17.85
C PHE A 456 -44.85 6.04 -18.21
N ASN A 457 -45.24 6.91 -17.32
CA ASN A 457 -46.22 7.95 -17.59
C ASN A 457 -45.90 9.21 -16.78
N VAL A 458 -46.46 10.34 -17.20
CA VAL A 458 -46.25 11.64 -16.56
C VAL A 458 -47.58 12.18 -16.12
N ARG A 459 -47.66 12.70 -14.90
CA ARG A 459 -48.89 13.27 -14.31
C ARG A 459 -48.60 14.66 -13.76
N ASP A 460 -49.58 15.52 -13.75
CA ASP A 460 -49.45 16.80 -13.07
C ASP A 460 -49.32 16.60 -11.57
N VAL A 461 -48.59 17.50 -10.92
CA VAL A 461 -48.49 17.51 -9.46
C VAL A 461 -49.76 18.15 -8.91
N THR A 462 -50.51 17.39 -8.13
CA THR A 462 -51.79 17.80 -7.51
C THR A 462 -51.73 17.58 -5.99
N ALA A 463 -52.76 18.04 -5.26
CA ALA A 463 -52.84 17.81 -3.81
C ALA A 463 -52.77 16.32 -3.45
N ASP A 464 -53.26 15.42 -4.32
CA ASP A 464 -53.29 13.97 -4.06
C ASP A 464 -51.93 13.29 -4.13
N ASN A 465 -51.01 13.80 -4.97
CA ASN A 465 -49.70 13.20 -5.14
C ASN A 465 -48.52 14.06 -4.58
N LEU A 466 -48.80 15.31 -4.19
CA LEU A 466 -47.80 16.26 -3.71
C LEU A 466 -46.89 15.68 -2.62
N VAL A 467 -47.46 15.01 -1.63
CA VAL A 467 -46.68 14.45 -0.49
C VAL A 467 -45.81 13.29 -0.96
N ALA A 468 -46.29 12.44 -1.85
CA ALA A 468 -45.53 11.31 -2.37
C ALA A 468 -44.36 11.77 -3.24
N VAL A 469 -44.62 12.75 -4.13
CA VAL A 469 -43.59 13.35 -5.00
C VAL A 469 -42.56 14.15 -4.19
N GLY A 470 -43.02 14.86 -3.16
CA GLY A 470 -42.14 15.63 -2.26
C GLY A 470 -41.15 14.78 -1.48
N LYS A 471 -41.44 13.50 -1.23
CA LYS A 471 -40.59 12.55 -0.50
C LYS A 471 -39.56 11.84 -1.38
N LEU A 472 -39.57 12.02 -2.68
CA LEU A 472 -38.60 11.41 -3.59
C LEU A 472 -37.23 12.08 -3.40
N GLU A 473 -36.17 11.29 -3.34
CA GLU A 473 -34.81 11.76 -3.12
C GLU A 473 -33.84 11.15 -4.13
N VAL A 474 -32.85 11.94 -4.57
CA VAL A 474 -31.72 11.45 -5.36
C VAL A 474 -30.73 10.69 -4.50
N ALA A 475 -29.81 9.94 -5.11
CA ALA A 475 -28.75 9.25 -4.39
C ALA A 475 -27.88 10.24 -3.56
N PRO A 476 -27.30 9.82 -2.42
CA PRO A 476 -26.55 10.72 -1.54
C PRO A 476 -25.49 11.56 -2.24
N GLY A 477 -24.75 10.99 -3.20
CA GLY A 477 -23.74 11.69 -3.99
C GLY A 477 -24.29 12.69 -5.01
N GLN A 478 -25.60 12.78 -5.19
CA GLN A 478 -26.26 13.69 -6.12
C GLN A 478 -27.01 14.85 -5.43
N ARG A 479 -27.04 14.86 -4.09
CA ARG A 479 -27.79 15.86 -3.32
C ARG A 479 -27.27 17.29 -3.49
N SER A 480 -26.00 17.45 -3.87
CA SER A 480 -25.40 18.76 -4.17
C SER A 480 -25.78 19.29 -5.57
N PHE A 481 -26.27 18.43 -6.46
CA PHE A 481 -26.58 18.80 -7.85
C PHE A 481 -28.03 19.18 -8.08
N VAL A 482 -28.94 18.80 -7.20
CA VAL A 482 -30.36 19.03 -7.36
C VAL A 482 -30.98 19.45 -6.03
N ALA A 483 -31.74 20.55 -6.04
CA ALA A 483 -32.48 21.00 -4.86
C ALA A 483 -33.57 19.96 -4.45
N THR A 484 -33.91 19.93 -3.18
CA THR A 484 -34.93 19.01 -2.67
C THR A 484 -36.30 19.24 -3.34
N ASN A 485 -37.08 18.17 -3.52
CA ASN A 485 -38.41 18.29 -4.15
C ASN A 485 -39.34 19.25 -3.42
N PRO A 486 -39.44 19.30 -2.07
CA PRO A 486 -40.27 20.29 -1.40
C PRO A 486 -39.88 21.73 -1.75
N TRP A 487 -38.59 22.03 -1.82
CA TRP A 487 -38.11 23.35 -2.24
C TRP A 487 -38.43 23.64 -3.69
N SER A 488 -38.23 22.68 -4.58
CA SER A 488 -38.52 22.77 -6.01
C SER A 488 -40.00 23.03 -6.28
N LEU A 489 -40.87 22.33 -5.57
CA LEU A 489 -42.33 22.50 -5.69
C LEU A 489 -42.81 23.84 -5.12
N ALA A 490 -42.21 24.32 -4.01
CA ALA A 490 -42.50 25.64 -3.49
C ALA A 490 -42.10 26.75 -4.47
N GLN A 491 -40.90 26.60 -5.09
CA GLN A 491 -40.39 27.58 -6.04
C GLN A 491 -41.27 27.68 -7.30
N VAL A 492 -41.65 26.56 -7.90
CA VAL A 492 -42.49 26.56 -9.11
C VAL A 492 -43.89 27.05 -8.84
N ALA A 493 -44.41 26.91 -7.61
CA ALA A 493 -45.74 27.42 -7.24
C ALA A 493 -45.83 28.95 -7.27
N HIS A 494 -44.70 29.65 -7.20
CA HIS A 494 -44.63 31.12 -7.26
C HIS A 494 -44.11 31.63 -8.60
N GLU A 495 -43.90 30.75 -9.59
CA GLU A 495 -43.36 31.11 -10.91
C GLU A 495 -44.42 30.81 -12.01
N PRO A 496 -45.07 31.85 -12.56
CA PRO A 496 -46.16 31.66 -13.56
C PRO A 496 -45.72 30.93 -14.83
N ALA A 497 -44.46 31.07 -15.23
CA ALA A 497 -43.90 30.39 -16.39
C ALA A 497 -43.43 28.94 -16.06
N GLY A 498 -43.45 28.57 -14.79
CA GLY A 498 -43.01 27.28 -14.29
C GLY A 498 -44.13 26.22 -14.30
N ARG A 499 -43.76 24.98 -14.62
CA ARG A 499 -44.66 23.80 -14.53
C ARG A 499 -43.91 22.64 -13.87
N ALA A 500 -44.58 22.00 -12.91
CA ALA A 500 -44.13 20.75 -12.32
C ALA A 500 -44.87 19.55 -12.89
N ALA A 501 -44.15 18.48 -13.22
CA ALA A 501 -44.73 17.21 -13.63
C ALA A 501 -44.07 16.05 -12.90
N ALA A 502 -44.86 15.13 -12.37
CA ALA A 502 -44.41 13.94 -11.67
C ALA A 502 -44.23 12.78 -12.64
N LEU A 503 -43.09 12.12 -12.56
CA LEU A 503 -42.74 10.93 -13.34
C LEU A 503 -43.20 9.68 -12.59
N TYR A 504 -43.82 8.74 -13.28
CA TYR A 504 -44.41 7.53 -12.72
C TYR A 504 -43.93 6.27 -13.44
N ASP A 505 -43.82 5.17 -12.69
CA ASP A 505 -43.80 3.80 -13.17
C ASP A 505 -45.09 3.12 -12.74
N GLY A 506 -46.02 2.93 -13.69
CA GLY A 506 -47.39 2.58 -13.36
C GLY A 506 -48.06 3.63 -12.47
N ASP A 507 -48.45 3.25 -11.25
CA ASP A 507 -49.02 4.16 -10.26
C ASP A 507 -48.02 4.67 -9.20
N THR A 508 -46.74 4.29 -9.32
CA THR A 508 -45.73 4.67 -8.36
C THR A 508 -44.99 5.93 -8.82
N PRO A 509 -44.94 7.02 -8.04
CA PRO A 509 -44.13 8.18 -8.38
C PRO A 509 -42.63 7.84 -8.23
N VAL A 510 -41.84 8.16 -9.26
CA VAL A 510 -40.44 7.78 -9.37
C VAL A 510 -39.52 8.94 -9.69
N GLY A 511 -40.05 10.13 -9.97
CA GLY A 511 -39.26 11.31 -10.26
C GLY A 511 -40.07 12.58 -10.37
N LEU A 512 -39.39 13.70 -10.58
CA LEU A 512 -39.96 15.03 -10.75
C LEU A 512 -39.22 15.77 -11.87
N VAL A 513 -39.97 16.48 -12.70
CA VAL A 513 -39.42 17.44 -13.65
C VAL A 513 -40.07 18.81 -13.44
N LEU A 514 -39.26 19.86 -13.47
CA LEU A 514 -39.72 21.25 -13.54
C LEU A 514 -39.32 21.79 -14.92
N LEU A 515 -40.30 22.38 -15.58
CA LEU A 515 -40.15 23.04 -16.87
C LEU A 515 -40.43 24.54 -16.72
N TYR A 516 -39.73 25.35 -17.49
CA TYR A 516 -39.92 26.79 -17.55
C TYR A 516 -40.13 27.24 -18.98
N ASP A 517 -41.21 27.99 -19.23
CA ASP A 517 -41.56 28.54 -20.54
C ASP A 517 -40.88 29.91 -20.70
N GLU A 518 -39.70 29.95 -21.30
CA GLU A 518 -38.94 31.19 -21.51
C GLU A 518 -39.64 32.21 -22.43
N ARG A 519 -40.69 31.86 -23.14
CA ARG A 519 -41.51 32.83 -23.88
C ARG A 519 -42.22 33.81 -22.97
N GLN A 520 -42.39 33.46 -21.69
CA GLN A 520 -43.00 34.29 -20.66
C GLN A 520 -41.98 35.07 -19.82
N ASP A 521 -40.70 34.95 -20.15
CA ASP A 521 -39.66 35.69 -19.45
C ASP A 521 -39.77 37.20 -19.77
N LYS A 522 -39.76 38.03 -18.70
CA LYS A 522 -39.92 39.49 -18.80
C LYS A 522 -38.67 40.20 -19.25
N ASP A 523 -37.51 39.61 -19.01
CA ASP A 523 -36.20 40.22 -19.22
C ASP A 523 -35.54 39.83 -20.56
N GLY A 524 -36.19 38.97 -21.37
CA GLY A 524 -35.71 38.57 -22.69
C GLY A 524 -36.37 37.27 -23.18
N PRO A 525 -37.63 37.32 -23.62
CA PRO A 525 -38.34 36.10 -24.00
C PRO A 525 -37.65 35.38 -25.15
N THR A 526 -37.39 34.11 -24.98
CA THR A 526 -36.89 33.20 -26.02
C THR A 526 -37.89 32.13 -26.35
N ASN A 527 -37.84 31.58 -27.58
CA ASN A 527 -38.76 30.49 -27.94
C ASN A 527 -38.21 29.13 -27.51
N GLN A 528 -37.90 29.01 -26.22
CA GLN A 528 -37.27 27.84 -25.62
C GLN A 528 -38.12 27.28 -24.46
N LEU A 529 -38.20 25.95 -24.38
CA LEU A 529 -38.66 25.24 -23.18
C LEU A 529 -37.42 24.86 -22.36
N TYR A 530 -37.31 25.41 -21.16
CA TYR A 530 -36.16 25.14 -20.29
C TYR A 530 -36.45 24.06 -19.28
N VAL A 531 -35.54 23.08 -19.16
CA VAL A 531 -35.61 22.05 -18.12
C VAL A 531 -34.95 22.59 -16.87
N TRP A 532 -35.77 23.20 -16.03
CA TRP A 532 -35.29 23.82 -14.80
C TRP A 532 -34.77 22.82 -13.79
N ARG A 533 -35.41 21.61 -13.70
CA ARG A 533 -34.94 20.48 -12.89
C ARG A 533 -35.45 19.16 -13.44
N LEU A 534 -34.60 18.14 -13.35
CA LEU A 534 -34.99 16.76 -13.62
C LEU A 534 -34.33 15.87 -12.57
N MET A 535 -35.14 15.13 -11.82
CA MET A 535 -34.64 14.16 -10.86
C MET A 535 -35.37 12.82 -10.98
N VAL A 536 -34.65 11.74 -10.70
CA VAL A 536 -35.20 10.39 -10.53
C VAL A 536 -34.79 9.90 -9.16
N ASP A 537 -35.76 9.38 -8.41
CA ASP A 537 -35.52 8.84 -7.06
C ASP A 537 -34.48 7.72 -7.09
N ALA A 538 -33.58 7.72 -6.10
CA ALA A 538 -32.43 6.79 -6.01
C ALA A 538 -32.85 5.32 -6.21
N ARG A 539 -33.99 4.92 -5.70
CA ARG A 539 -34.53 3.55 -5.78
C ARG A 539 -34.92 3.11 -7.20
N TYR A 540 -35.14 4.07 -8.10
CA TYR A 540 -35.65 3.83 -9.46
C TYR A 540 -34.67 4.27 -10.55
N GLN A 541 -33.48 4.76 -10.19
CA GLN A 541 -32.44 5.13 -11.15
C GLN A 541 -31.96 3.92 -11.96
N ARG A 542 -31.29 4.17 -13.10
CA ARG A 542 -30.77 3.16 -14.04
C ARG A 542 -31.81 2.23 -14.68
N ARG A 543 -33.11 2.49 -14.50
CA ARG A 543 -34.22 1.76 -15.12
C ARG A 543 -34.71 2.39 -16.43
N GLY A 544 -34.03 3.40 -16.94
CA GLY A 544 -34.40 4.10 -18.17
C GLY A 544 -35.39 5.26 -18.00
N ILE A 545 -35.82 5.57 -16.76
CA ILE A 545 -36.82 6.64 -16.46
C ILE A 545 -36.32 8.00 -16.95
N GLY A 546 -35.07 8.38 -16.67
CA GLY A 546 -34.48 9.63 -17.14
C GLY A 546 -34.47 9.75 -18.67
N ARG A 547 -34.22 8.63 -19.37
CA ARG A 547 -34.30 8.59 -20.83
C ARG A 547 -35.72 8.88 -21.34
N GLN A 548 -36.75 8.28 -20.73
CA GLN A 548 -38.12 8.50 -21.12
C GLN A 548 -38.61 9.90 -20.74
N ALA A 549 -38.12 10.45 -19.60
CA ALA A 549 -38.40 11.82 -19.20
C ALA A 549 -37.89 12.84 -20.24
N ILE A 550 -36.63 12.71 -20.68
CA ILE A 550 -36.08 13.60 -21.73
C ILE A 550 -36.86 13.45 -23.05
N ALA A 551 -37.18 12.23 -23.47
CA ALA A 551 -37.99 12.01 -24.67
C ALA A 551 -39.35 12.66 -24.56
N TRP A 552 -40.01 12.55 -23.42
CA TRP A 552 -41.30 13.23 -23.14
C TRP A 552 -41.17 14.75 -23.16
N ILE A 553 -40.10 15.32 -22.57
CA ILE A 553 -39.85 16.77 -22.58
C ILE A 553 -39.67 17.28 -24.01
N ILE A 554 -38.91 16.59 -24.85
CA ILE A 554 -38.69 16.94 -26.25
C ILE A 554 -40.01 16.92 -27.01
N GLU A 555 -40.88 15.93 -26.77
CA GLU A 555 -42.17 15.83 -27.38
C GLU A 555 -43.12 16.96 -26.92
N GLN A 556 -43.13 17.31 -25.62
CA GLN A 556 -43.85 18.47 -25.11
C GLN A 556 -43.40 19.78 -25.76
N ALA A 557 -42.11 19.94 -25.95
CA ALA A 557 -41.54 21.12 -26.61
C ALA A 557 -41.99 21.20 -28.07
N ARG A 558 -42.02 20.09 -28.82
CA ARG A 558 -42.49 20.05 -30.20
C ARG A 558 -44.00 20.39 -30.29
N GLN A 559 -44.81 19.74 -29.46
CA GLN A 559 -46.25 19.99 -29.39
C GLN A 559 -46.57 21.44 -28.98
N GLY A 560 -45.76 22.03 -28.14
CA GLY A 560 -45.87 23.42 -27.71
C GLY A 560 -45.34 24.45 -28.71
N GLY A 561 -44.72 24.02 -29.83
CA GLY A 561 -44.17 24.91 -30.85
C GLY A 561 -42.93 25.66 -30.41
N TYR A 562 -42.11 25.09 -29.50
CA TYR A 562 -40.83 25.66 -29.10
C TYR A 562 -39.75 25.40 -30.15
N ALA A 563 -38.84 26.36 -30.30
CA ALA A 563 -37.70 26.24 -31.23
C ALA A 563 -36.56 25.39 -30.66
N SER A 564 -36.48 25.29 -29.33
CA SER A 564 -35.43 24.55 -28.66
C SER A 564 -35.83 24.07 -27.27
N VAL A 565 -35.07 23.11 -26.75
CA VAL A 565 -35.07 22.71 -25.32
C VAL A 565 -33.74 23.08 -24.71
N GLY A 566 -33.74 23.85 -23.62
CA GLY A 566 -32.56 24.25 -22.86
C GLY A 566 -32.47 23.53 -21.52
N LEU A 567 -31.26 23.38 -21.00
CA LEU A 567 -30.98 22.92 -19.64
C LEU A 567 -29.58 23.36 -19.21
N SER A 568 -29.33 23.29 -17.89
CA SER A 568 -27.99 23.45 -17.35
C SER A 568 -27.61 22.29 -16.41
N HIS A 569 -26.33 22.13 -16.14
CA HIS A 569 -25.85 21.17 -15.18
C HIS A 569 -24.48 21.58 -14.59
N TRP A 570 -24.20 21.10 -13.38
CA TRP A 570 -22.89 21.30 -12.72
C TRP A 570 -21.76 20.61 -13.50
N PRO A 571 -20.56 21.21 -13.61
CA PRO A 571 -19.42 20.66 -14.37
C PRO A 571 -18.61 19.60 -13.64
N ASP A 572 -18.99 19.22 -12.41
CA ASP A 572 -18.23 18.34 -11.52
C ASP A 572 -18.09 16.89 -12.04
N GLU A 573 -17.18 16.12 -11.44
CA GLU A 573 -16.94 14.72 -11.79
C GLU A 573 -18.24 13.89 -11.63
N GLY A 574 -18.61 13.15 -12.68
CA GLY A 574 -19.88 12.41 -12.74
C GLY A 574 -21.08 13.21 -13.21
N HIS A 575 -20.87 14.40 -13.78
CA HIS A 575 -21.93 15.27 -14.29
C HIS A 575 -22.83 14.64 -15.37
N ALA A 576 -24.04 15.19 -15.52
CA ALA A 576 -25.08 14.66 -16.44
C ALA A 576 -24.86 15.00 -17.94
N GLY A 577 -23.85 15.82 -18.30
CA GLY A 577 -23.62 16.26 -19.67
C GLY A 577 -23.56 15.13 -20.72
N PRO A 578 -22.75 14.07 -20.53
CA PRO A 578 -22.70 12.93 -21.47
C PRO A 578 -24.02 12.17 -21.62
N PHE A 579 -24.91 12.26 -20.63
CA PHE A 579 -26.27 11.72 -20.75
C PHE A 579 -27.12 12.56 -21.71
N TYR A 580 -27.07 13.89 -21.62
CA TYR A 580 -27.83 14.80 -22.48
C TYR A 580 -27.30 14.83 -23.92
N GLU A 581 -25.99 14.74 -24.12
CA GLU A 581 -25.38 14.65 -25.45
C GLU A 581 -25.95 13.49 -26.29
N LYS A 582 -26.32 12.37 -25.66
CA LYS A 582 -26.96 11.21 -26.35
C LYS A 582 -28.33 11.52 -26.94
N PHE A 583 -28.98 12.63 -26.54
CA PHE A 583 -30.24 13.12 -27.09
C PHE A 583 -30.04 14.26 -28.10
N GLY A 584 -28.78 14.64 -28.35
CA GLY A 584 -28.45 15.69 -29.29
C GLY A 584 -28.29 17.08 -28.68
N PHE A 585 -28.29 17.19 -27.35
CA PHE A 585 -27.96 18.47 -26.71
C PHE A 585 -26.48 18.80 -26.93
N SER A 586 -26.20 20.07 -27.14
CA SER A 586 -24.84 20.60 -27.29
C SER A 586 -24.60 21.80 -26.37
N TYR A 587 -23.38 21.97 -25.91
CA TYR A 587 -23.01 23.10 -25.06
C TYR A 587 -23.07 24.42 -25.85
N THR A 588 -23.65 25.44 -25.26
CA THR A 588 -23.72 26.80 -25.83
C THR A 588 -22.41 27.57 -25.64
N GLY A 589 -21.59 27.17 -24.67
CA GLY A 589 -20.44 27.92 -24.17
C GLY A 589 -20.78 28.88 -23.03
N GLU A 590 -22.04 29.05 -22.71
CA GLU A 590 -22.52 29.88 -21.59
C GLU A 590 -22.44 29.12 -20.26
N VAL A 591 -22.29 29.89 -19.19
CA VAL A 591 -22.33 29.41 -17.80
C VAL A 591 -23.33 30.27 -17.03
N ASP A 592 -24.39 29.64 -16.52
CA ASP A 592 -25.39 30.30 -15.66
C ASP A 592 -25.21 29.81 -14.22
N ALA A 593 -25.01 30.74 -13.28
CA ALA A 593 -24.82 30.48 -11.85
C ALA A 593 -23.80 29.35 -11.52
N GLY A 594 -22.81 29.12 -12.40
CA GLY A 594 -21.80 28.06 -12.27
C GLY A 594 -22.15 26.76 -13.00
N GLU A 595 -23.33 26.65 -13.56
CA GLU A 595 -23.78 25.51 -14.37
C GLU A 595 -23.49 25.72 -15.86
N ARG A 596 -23.09 24.67 -16.58
CA ARG A 596 -22.91 24.71 -18.04
C ARG A 596 -24.24 24.57 -18.75
N VAL A 597 -24.51 25.50 -19.69
CA VAL A 597 -25.75 25.52 -20.46
C VAL A 597 -25.65 24.63 -21.70
N MET A 598 -26.68 23.82 -21.92
CA MET A 598 -26.83 22.98 -23.10
C MET A 598 -28.19 23.25 -23.79
N VAL A 599 -28.20 23.18 -25.12
CA VAL A 599 -29.42 23.39 -25.93
C VAL A 599 -29.57 22.28 -26.96
N LEU A 600 -30.81 21.86 -27.17
CA LEU A 600 -31.27 20.99 -28.26
C LEU A 600 -32.14 21.80 -29.21
N PRO A 601 -31.69 22.18 -30.40
CA PRO A 601 -32.58 22.78 -31.43
C PRO A 601 -33.63 21.78 -31.90
N LEU A 602 -34.86 22.23 -32.04
CA LEU A 602 -35.93 21.42 -32.60
C LEU A 602 -36.14 21.83 -34.06
N ALA A 603 -36.19 20.85 -34.96
CA ALA A 603 -36.52 21.14 -36.35
C ALA A 603 -37.94 21.76 -36.39
N PRO A 604 -38.16 22.80 -37.23
CA PRO A 604 -39.53 23.31 -37.46
C PRO A 604 -40.38 22.18 -38.02
N GLY A 605 -41.51 21.88 -37.34
CA GLY A 605 -42.44 20.85 -37.72
C GLY A 605 -43.21 21.15 -38.98
#